data_834c8dc1e994bf9b7b3758686602aac4
#
_entry.id   834c8dc1e994bf9b7b3758686602aac4
#
_cell.length_a   1.000
_cell.length_b   1.000
_cell.length_c   1.000
_cell.angle_alpha   90.00
_cell.angle_beta   90.00
_cell.angle_gamma   90.00
#
_symmetry.space_group_name_H-M   'P 1'
#
loop_
_entity.id
_entity.type
_entity.pdbx_description
1 polymer ?
#
loop_
_entity_poly.entity_id
_entity_poly.type
_entity_poly.pdbx_seq_one_letter_code
_entity_poly.pdbx_strand_id
1 'polypeptide(L)'
;MGALALPGCGFAPAYGPEGTAGRLQGTILIDAPQDRNGYLLVRHLEDRLGRAAAPRYGLSLALDIERDRMAVAADNITTRFNLIGRARYVLRDMEDDRELASGNVESFTGYSATGSTAATQTAEADAHERLMTILGDQIVTRLMAASGDLPE
;
A
#
# COMPACT_ATOMS: atom_id res chain seq x y z
N MET A 1 47.49 9.60 28.33
CA MET A 1 46.83 9.13 27.10
C MET A 1 45.40 8.74 27.45
N GLY A 2 44.46 9.66 27.22
CA GLY A 2 43.03 9.44 27.52
C GLY A 2 42.32 8.97 26.26
N ALA A 3 41.70 7.78 26.30
CA ALA A 3 40.85 7.27 25.24
C ALA A 3 39.44 7.90 25.42
N LEU A 4 39.04 8.78 24.50
CA LEU A 4 37.66 9.23 24.39
C LEU A 4 36.82 8.09 23.80
N ALA A 5 35.97 7.48 24.62
CA ALA A 5 34.90 6.59 24.16
C ALA A 5 33.79 7.46 23.55
N LEU A 6 33.61 7.41 22.22
CA LEU A 6 32.45 7.98 21.52
C LEU A 6 31.23 7.11 21.85
N PRO A 7 30.11 7.68 22.35
CA PRO A 7 28.88 6.94 22.46
C PRO A 7 28.37 6.64 21.04
N GLY A 8 28.35 5.37 20.64
CA GLY A 8 27.72 4.90 19.41
C GLY A 8 26.22 5.19 19.51
N CYS A 9 25.69 6.03 18.60
CA CYS A 9 24.26 6.17 18.43
C CYS A 9 23.71 4.77 18.09
N GLY A 10 22.89 4.20 18.99
CA GLY A 10 22.22 2.91 18.80
C GLY A 10 21.20 2.95 17.67
N PHE A 11 21.68 2.97 16.44
CA PHE A 11 20.86 2.82 15.24
C PHE A 11 20.60 1.32 15.04
N ALA A 12 19.47 0.82 15.55
CA ALA A 12 18.98 -0.50 15.18
C ALA A 12 18.31 -0.37 13.79
N PRO A 13 18.74 -1.16 12.78
CA PRO A 13 18.07 -1.13 11.48
C PRO A 13 16.63 -1.65 11.64
N ALA A 14 15.63 -0.83 11.28
CA ALA A 14 14.22 -1.17 11.37
C ALA A 14 13.84 -2.44 10.55
N TYR A 15 14.68 -2.81 9.59
CA TYR A 15 14.55 -3.98 8.73
C TYR A 15 15.48 -5.15 9.10
N GLY A 16 16.09 -5.14 10.28
CA GLY A 16 16.87 -6.27 10.78
C GLY A 16 15.96 -7.45 11.19
N PRO A 17 16.49 -8.69 11.28
CA PRO A 17 15.71 -9.87 11.68
C PRO A 17 15.14 -9.77 13.11
N GLU A 18 15.63 -8.87 13.93
CA GLU A 18 15.11 -8.53 15.26
C GLU A 18 14.35 -7.18 15.28
N GLY A 19 14.18 -6.53 14.11
CA GLY A 19 13.42 -5.28 14.00
C GLY A 19 11.93 -5.53 14.06
N THR A 20 11.17 -4.54 14.56
CA THR A 20 9.69 -4.57 14.64
C THR A 20 9.02 -4.86 13.29
N ALA A 21 9.65 -4.48 12.17
CA ALA A 21 9.22 -4.80 10.83
C ALA A 21 9.24 -6.31 10.50
N GLY A 22 10.18 -7.07 11.09
CA GLY A 22 10.28 -8.52 10.91
C GLY A 22 9.09 -9.29 11.52
N ARG A 23 8.40 -8.73 12.51
CA ARG A 23 7.24 -9.37 13.16
C ARG A 23 6.02 -9.45 12.25
N LEU A 24 5.86 -8.51 11.32
CA LEU A 24 4.73 -8.49 10.39
C LEU A 24 4.97 -9.35 9.15
N GLN A 25 6.23 -9.65 8.84
CA GLN A 25 6.57 -10.36 7.62
C GLN A 25 6.11 -11.83 7.66
N GLY A 26 5.28 -12.22 6.68
CA GLY A 26 4.76 -13.59 6.56
C GLY A 26 3.71 -13.96 7.62
N THR A 27 3.17 -12.98 8.38
CA THR A 27 2.18 -13.21 9.44
C THR A 27 0.83 -12.56 9.18
N ILE A 28 0.72 -11.71 8.14
CA ILE A 28 -0.51 -10.99 7.81
C ILE A 28 -1.27 -11.73 6.72
N LEU A 29 -2.48 -12.18 7.03
CA LEU A 29 -3.45 -12.68 6.05
C LEU A 29 -4.26 -11.49 5.53
N ILE A 30 -4.19 -11.24 4.23
CA ILE A 30 -4.92 -10.15 3.58
C ILE A 30 -6.24 -10.70 3.06
N ASP A 31 -7.33 -9.95 3.24
CA ASP A 31 -8.65 -10.33 2.72
C ASP A 31 -8.62 -10.52 1.21
N ALA A 32 -9.45 -11.45 0.72
CA ALA A 32 -9.55 -11.74 -0.70
C ALA A 32 -10.00 -10.50 -1.50
N PRO A 33 -9.36 -10.20 -2.64
CA PRO A 33 -9.72 -9.06 -3.48
C PRO A 33 -11.09 -9.26 -4.11
N GLN A 34 -11.87 -8.16 -4.23
CA GLN A 34 -13.21 -8.20 -4.80
C GLN A 34 -13.22 -7.86 -6.30
N ASP A 35 -12.19 -7.18 -6.80
CA ASP A 35 -12.06 -6.74 -8.17
C ASP A 35 -10.60 -6.73 -8.65
N ARG A 36 -10.36 -6.26 -9.87
CA ARG A 36 -9.02 -6.17 -10.47
C ARG A 36 -8.09 -5.24 -9.68
N ASN A 37 -8.57 -4.10 -9.23
CA ASN A 37 -7.74 -3.14 -8.49
C ASN A 37 -7.39 -3.69 -7.11
N GLY A 38 -8.35 -4.30 -6.43
CA GLY A 38 -8.13 -5.03 -5.19
C GLY A 38 -7.09 -6.14 -5.37
N TYR A 39 -7.14 -6.90 -6.48
CA TYR A 39 -6.13 -7.92 -6.78
C TYR A 39 -4.72 -7.33 -6.95
N LEU A 40 -4.58 -6.21 -7.66
CA LEU A 40 -3.29 -5.53 -7.83
C LEU A 40 -2.74 -5.04 -6.49
N LEU A 41 -3.61 -4.47 -5.65
CA LEU A 41 -3.24 -3.99 -4.31
C LEU A 41 -2.81 -5.14 -3.40
N VAL A 42 -3.61 -6.22 -3.31
CA VAL A 42 -3.30 -7.39 -2.48
C VAL A 42 -2.00 -8.04 -2.92
N ARG A 43 -1.79 -8.25 -4.23
CA ARG A 43 -0.54 -8.79 -4.77
C ARG A 43 0.66 -7.94 -4.34
N HIS A 44 0.58 -6.61 -4.48
CA HIS A 44 1.66 -5.71 -4.08
C HIS A 44 1.93 -5.77 -2.57
N LEU A 45 0.89 -5.82 -1.76
CA LEU A 45 1.02 -5.97 -0.30
C LEU A 45 1.66 -7.31 0.08
N GLU A 46 1.26 -8.42 -0.56
CA GLU A 46 1.87 -9.75 -0.36
C GLU A 46 3.35 -9.77 -0.78
N ASP A 47 3.70 -9.09 -1.88
CA ASP A 47 5.10 -8.98 -2.32
C ASP A 47 5.96 -8.20 -1.31
N ARG A 48 5.38 -7.23 -0.61
CA ARG A 48 6.08 -6.40 0.39
C ARG A 48 6.10 -7.00 1.79
N LEU A 49 4.99 -7.61 2.22
CA LEU A 49 4.79 -8.15 3.58
C LEU A 49 5.07 -9.65 3.67
N GLY A 50 5.24 -10.32 2.53
CA GLY A 50 5.32 -11.78 2.45
C GLY A 50 3.92 -12.42 2.58
N ARG A 51 3.75 -13.58 1.93
CA ARG A 51 2.53 -14.39 2.10
C ARG A 51 2.51 -15.03 3.48
N ALA A 52 1.35 -15.00 4.12
CA ALA A 52 1.18 -15.58 5.44
C ALA A 52 1.29 -17.11 5.39
N ALA A 53 2.37 -17.65 5.96
CA ALA A 53 2.53 -19.09 6.17
C ALA A 53 1.89 -19.55 7.50
N ALA A 54 1.94 -18.67 8.52
CA ALA A 54 1.29 -18.85 9.82
C ALA A 54 0.61 -17.51 10.19
N PRO A 55 -0.61 -17.26 9.72
CA PRO A 55 -1.27 -15.97 9.91
C PRO A 55 -1.59 -15.75 11.41
N ARG A 56 -1.16 -14.60 11.90
CA ARG A 56 -1.48 -14.08 13.23
C ARG A 56 -2.41 -12.86 13.14
N TYR A 57 -2.27 -12.10 12.06
CA TYR A 57 -3.00 -10.86 11.84
C TYR A 57 -3.84 -10.97 10.58
N GLY A 58 -5.05 -10.40 10.61
CA GLY A 58 -5.92 -10.21 9.46
C GLY A 58 -5.88 -8.75 8.98
N LEU A 59 -5.72 -8.51 7.69
CA LEU A 59 -5.74 -7.18 7.08
C LEU A 59 -6.95 -7.05 6.17
N SER A 60 -7.92 -6.26 6.58
CA SER A 60 -9.09 -5.90 5.79
C SER A 60 -8.84 -4.63 4.99
N LEU A 61 -9.31 -4.60 3.73
CA LEU A 61 -9.13 -3.51 2.79
C LEU A 61 -10.48 -3.07 2.22
N ALA A 62 -10.72 -1.77 2.18
CA ALA A 62 -11.81 -1.15 1.43
C ALA A 62 -11.22 -0.12 0.46
N LEU A 63 -11.45 -0.32 -0.84
CA LEU A 63 -10.86 0.47 -1.91
C LEU A 63 -11.95 1.22 -2.66
N ASP A 64 -11.73 2.52 -2.89
CA ASP A 64 -12.55 3.40 -3.73
C ASP A 64 -11.67 4.08 -4.77
N ILE A 65 -12.10 4.06 -6.04
CA ILE A 65 -11.37 4.69 -7.13
C ILE A 65 -12.31 5.56 -7.95
N GLU A 66 -11.98 6.83 -8.04
CA GLU A 66 -12.67 7.83 -8.81
C GLU A 66 -11.84 8.24 -10.03
N ARG A 67 -12.49 8.40 -11.18
CA ARG A 67 -11.88 8.92 -12.40
C ARG A 67 -12.35 10.33 -12.67
N ASP A 68 -11.43 11.28 -12.68
CA ASP A 68 -11.69 12.69 -12.94
C ASP A 68 -11.13 13.14 -14.29
N ARG A 69 -11.81 14.09 -14.93
CA ARG A 69 -11.43 14.67 -16.23
C ARG A 69 -10.62 15.93 -15.99
N MET A 70 -9.36 15.94 -16.44
CA MET A 70 -8.45 17.05 -16.18
C MET A 70 -8.29 18.04 -17.33
N ALA A 71 -8.38 17.56 -18.57
CA ALA A 71 -8.21 18.41 -19.74
C ALA A 71 -9.18 17.99 -20.85
N VAL A 72 -9.83 18.99 -21.44
CA VAL A 72 -10.73 18.85 -22.58
C VAL A 72 -10.15 19.68 -23.72
N ALA A 73 -9.96 19.06 -24.88
CA ALA A 73 -9.49 19.76 -26.08
C ALA A 73 -10.59 20.67 -26.64
N ALA A 74 -10.24 21.54 -27.60
CA ALA A 74 -11.15 22.51 -28.21
C ALA A 74 -12.36 21.88 -28.92
N ASP A 75 -12.26 20.61 -29.33
CA ASP A 75 -13.31 19.77 -29.91
C ASP A 75 -14.16 19.02 -28.88
N ASN A 76 -14.05 19.40 -27.58
CA ASN A 76 -14.72 18.80 -26.44
C ASN A 76 -14.30 17.34 -26.14
N ILE A 77 -13.14 16.87 -26.64
CA ILE A 77 -12.60 15.55 -26.35
C ILE A 77 -11.70 15.63 -25.12
N THR A 78 -11.97 14.78 -24.12
CA THR A 78 -11.11 14.68 -22.93
C THR A 78 -9.80 14.00 -23.30
N THR A 79 -8.67 14.68 -23.06
CA THR A 79 -7.33 14.21 -23.42
C THR A 79 -6.51 13.74 -22.22
N ARG A 80 -6.94 14.06 -21.00
CA ARG A 80 -6.24 13.66 -19.77
C ARG A 80 -7.23 13.32 -18.66
N PHE A 81 -6.95 12.23 -17.98
CA PHE A 81 -7.69 11.76 -16.81
C PHE A 81 -6.77 11.61 -15.61
N ASN A 82 -7.32 11.84 -14.43
CA ASN A 82 -6.75 11.41 -13.15
C ASN A 82 -7.58 10.26 -12.57
N LEU A 83 -6.88 9.31 -11.98
CA LEU A 83 -7.45 8.30 -11.10
C LEU A 83 -7.11 8.70 -9.67
N ILE A 84 -8.11 8.93 -8.84
CA ILE A 84 -7.97 9.23 -7.43
C ILE A 84 -8.36 7.96 -6.67
N GLY A 85 -7.43 7.41 -5.89
CA GLY A 85 -7.65 6.19 -5.13
C GLY A 85 -7.61 6.47 -3.64
N ARG A 86 -8.59 5.93 -2.92
CA ARG A 86 -8.68 5.94 -1.46
C ARG A 86 -8.74 4.51 -0.97
N ALA A 87 -7.88 4.14 -0.05
CA ALA A 87 -7.92 2.84 0.59
C ALA A 87 -7.99 3.00 2.11
N ARG A 88 -8.97 2.33 2.70
CA ARG A 88 -9.06 2.15 4.15
C ARG A 88 -8.53 0.76 4.48
N TYR A 89 -7.72 0.67 5.53
CA TYR A 89 -7.22 -0.60 6.04
C TYR A 89 -7.50 -0.74 7.53
N VAL A 90 -7.69 -2.00 7.97
CA VAL A 90 -7.83 -2.37 9.38
C VAL A 90 -7.01 -3.64 9.61
N LEU A 91 -6.04 -3.58 10.51
CA LEU A 91 -5.27 -4.72 10.99
C LEU A 91 -5.88 -5.23 12.29
N ARG A 92 -6.19 -6.53 12.35
CA ARG A 92 -6.78 -7.19 13.52
C ARG A 92 -5.91 -8.35 13.98
N ASP A 93 -5.93 -8.62 15.26
CA ASP A 93 -5.47 -9.88 15.80
C ASP A 93 -6.49 -10.98 15.43
N MET A 94 -6.01 -12.13 14.92
CA MET A 94 -6.90 -13.22 14.53
C MET A 94 -7.34 -14.10 15.70
N GLU A 95 -6.73 -13.93 16.88
CA GLU A 95 -7.08 -14.70 18.06
C GLU A 95 -8.34 -14.13 18.75
N ASP A 96 -8.43 -12.81 18.91
CA ASP A 96 -9.50 -12.13 19.64
C ASP A 96 -10.29 -11.10 18.81
N ASP A 97 -10.00 -10.99 17.52
CA ASP A 97 -10.59 -10.03 16.54
C ASP A 97 -10.41 -8.54 16.95
N ARG A 98 -9.46 -8.26 17.84
CA ARG A 98 -9.16 -6.91 18.29
C ARG A 98 -8.49 -6.09 17.20
N GLU A 99 -8.98 -4.88 16.96
CA GLU A 99 -8.31 -3.92 16.09
C GLU A 99 -6.99 -3.46 16.69
N LEU A 100 -5.91 -3.64 15.94
CA LEU A 100 -4.55 -3.28 16.33
C LEU A 100 -4.09 -1.98 15.68
N ALA A 101 -4.46 -1.79 14.41
CA ALA A 101 -4.15 -0.58 13.67
C ALA A 101 -5.18 -0.36 12.56
N SER A 102 -5.49 0.87 12.26
CA SER A 102 -6.34 1.23 11.11
C SER A 102 -5.95 2.58 10.53
N GLY A 103 -6.37 2.84 9.32
CA GLY A 103 -6.12 4.14 8.69
C GLY A 103 -6.67 4.24 7.28
N ASN A 104 -6.51 5.44 6.72
CA ASN A 104 -6.89 5.75 5.36
C ASN A 104 -5.65 6.28 4.62
N VAL A 105 -5.46 5.84 3.39
CA VAL A 105 -4.45 6.36 2.47
C VAL A 105 -5.15 6.86 1.22
N GLU A 106 -4.60 7.91 0.62
CA GLU A 106 -5.10 8.50 -0.62
C GLU A 106 -3.93 8.84 -1.54
N SER A 107 -4.11 8.62 -2.83
CA SER A 107 -3.18 9.03 -3.85
C SER A 107 -3.88 9.21 -5.19
N PHE A 108 -3.16 9.72 -6.18
CA PHE A 108 -3.66 9.85 -7.54
C PHE A 108 -2.58 9.52 -8.57
N THR A 109 -3.05 9.12 -9.76
CA THR A 109 -2.20 8.96 -10.95
C THR A 109 -2.94 9.52 -12.15
N GLY A 110 -2.18 9.98 -13.17
CA GLY A 110 -2.76 10.48 -14.40
C GLY A 110 -2.41 9.62 -15.61
N TYR A 111 -3.28 9.65 -16.63
CA TYR A 111 -2.99 9.08 -17.94
C TYR A 111 -3.55 9.94 -19.06
N SER A 112 -2.97 9.82 -20.26
CA SER A 112 -3.42 10.49 -21.48
C SER A 112 -4.30 9.56 -22.30
N ALA A 113 -5.40 10.13 -22.83
CA ALA A 113 -6.31 9.46 -23.75
C ALA A 113 -6.13 9.97 -25.19
N THR A 114 -4.92 10.41 -25.54
CA THR A 114 -4.56 10.84 -26.89
C THR A 114 -3.97 9.67 -27.65
N GLY A 115 -4.61 9.24 -28.74
CA GLY A 115 -4.12 8.14 -29.55
C GLY A 115 -5.21 7.12 -29.89
N SER A 116 -4.79 5.89 -30.21
CA SER A 116 -5.73 4.81 -30.49
C SER A 116 -6.43 4.32 -29.23
N THR A 117 -7.58 3.68 -29.38
CA THR A 117 -8.33 3.06 -28.25
C THR A 117 -7.45 2.08 -27.48
N ALA A 118 -6.65 1.27 -28.18
CA ALA A 118 -5.74 0.31 -27.54
C ALA A 118 -4.67 1.02 -26.71
N ALA A 119 -4.05 2.10 -27.23
CA ALA A 119 -3.07 2.88 -26.47
C ALA A 119 -3.67 3.53 -25.21
N THR A 120 -4.89 4.04 -25.31
CA THR A 120 -5.61 4.63 -24.18
C THR A 120 -5.92 3.58 -23.10
N GLN A 121 -6.38 2.40 -23.50
CA GLN A 121 -6.66 1.30 -22.56
C GLN A 121 -5.39 0.82 -21.84
N THR A 122 -4.27 0.74 -22.55
CA THR A 122 -2.97 0.39 -21.95
C THR A 122 -2.55 1.45 -20.93
N ALA A 123 -2.62 2.74 -21.31
CA ALA A 123 -2.26 3.84 -20.43
C ALA A 123 -3.15 3.89 -19.15
N GLU A 124 -4.44 3.59 -19.29
CA GLU A 124 -5.36 3.49 -18.16
C GLU A 124 -5.00 2.32 -17.24
N ALA A 125 -4.72 1.13 -17.80
CA ALA A 125 -4.32 -0.05 -17.03
C ALA A 125 -3.02 0.20 -16.25
N ASP A 126 -2.01 0.82 -16.88
CA ASP A 126 -0.75 1.20 -16.23
C ASP A 126 -0.97 2.22 -15.10
N ALA A 127 -1.91 3.17 -15.30
CA ALA A 127 -2.24 4.15 -14.28
C ALA A 127 -2.88 3.50 -13.04
N HIS A 128 -3.77 2.51 -13.24
CA HIS A 128 -4.32 1.71 -12.14
C HIS A 128 -3.23 0.94 -11.39
N GLU A 129 -2.32 0.28 -12.10
CA GLU A 129 -1.23 -0.48 -11.47
C GLU A 129 -0.32 0.43 -10.63
N ARG A 130 0.08 1.58 -11.16
CA ARG A 130 0.87 2.57 -10.41
C ARG A 130 0.12 3.08 -9.17
N LEU A 131 -1.17 3.36 -9.29
CA LEU A 131 -1.99 3.82 -8.17
C LEU A 131 -2.03 2.78 -7.04
N MET A 132 -2.24 1.50 -7.39
CA MET A 132 -2.26 0.41 -6.40
C MET A 132 -0.90 0.23 -5.72
N THR A 133 0.19 0.37 -6.48
CA THR A 133 1.55 0.36 -5.91
C THR A 133 1.76 1.47 -4.89
N ILE A 134 1.37 2.71 -5.21
CA ILE A 134 1.53 3.86 -4.30
C ILE A 134 0.68 3.68 -3.04
N LEU A 135 -0.60 3.28 -3.18
CA LEU A 135 -1.47 3.03 -2.03
C LEU A 135 -0.94 1.90 -1.15
N GLY A 136 -0.45 0.82 -1.77
CA GLY A 136 0.15 -0.31 -1.05
C GLY A 136 1.40 0.09 -0.28
N ASP A 137 2.31 0.87 -0.87
CA ASP A 137 3.51 1.37 -0.19
C ASP A 137 3.16 2.28 1.00
N GLN A 138 2.12 3.11 0.87
CA GLN A 138 1.65 3.93 2.00
C GLN A 138 1.08 3.06 3.13
N ILE A 139 0.29 2.02 2.80
CA ILE A 139 -0.25 1.08 3.80
C ILE A 139 0.90 0.36 4.50
N VAL A 140 1.86 -0.21 3.75
CA VAL A 140 3.03 -0.90 4.32
C VAL A 140 3.79 0.03 5.28
N THR A 141 4.06 1.27 4.86
CA THR A 141 4.78 2.25 5.69
C THR A 141 4.05 2.52 7.01
N ARG A 142 2.72 2.64 6.98
CA ARG A 142 1.93 2.88 8.20
C ARG A 142 1.85 1.65 9.10
N LEU A 143 1.72 0.45 8.53
CA LEU A 143 1.74 -0.81 9.29
C LEU A 143 3.10 -1.01 9.98
N MET A 144 4.19 -0.73 9.27
CA MET A 144 5.54 -0.79 9.84
C MET A 144 5.74 0.21 10.97
N ALA A 145 5.20 1.43 10.84
CA ALA A 145 5.26 2.43 11.91
C ALA A 145 4.45 1.99 13.16
N ALA A 146 3.30 1.33 12.96
CA ALA A 146 2.47 0.83 14.04
C ALA A 146 3.01 -0.47 14.68
N SER A 147 3.95 -1.18 14.03
CA SER A 147 4.41 -2.50 14.47
C SER A 147 5.12 -2.49 15.83
N GLY A 148 5.64 -1.34 16.26
CA GLY A 148 6.24 -1.16 17.59
C GLY A 148 5.26 -1.27 18.75
N ASP A 149 3.98 -0.97 18.51
CA ASP A 149 2.91 -0.96 19.50
C ASP A 149 2.07 -2.26 19.49
N LEU A 150 2.41 -3.22 18.58
CA LEU A 150 1.70 -4.49 18.48
C LEU A 150 2.06 -5.42 19.65
N PRO A 151 1.11 -6.20 20.18
CA PRO A 151 1.36 -7.19 21.23
C PRO A 151 2.35 -8.27 20.74
N GLU A 152 3.16 -8.75 21.69
CA GLU A 152 4.13 -9.83 21.45
C GLU A 152 3.45 -11.20 21.25
#